data_aeaf57b5e559792254fdafcb78547946
#
_entry.id   aeaf57b5e559792254fdafcb78547946
#
_cell.length_a   1.000
_cell.length_b   1.000
_cell.length_c   1.000
_cell.angle_alpha   90.00
_cell.angle_beta   90.00
_cell.angle_gamma   90.00
#
_symmetry.space_group_name_H-M   'P 1'
#
loop_
_entity.id
_entity.type
_entity.pdbx_description
1 polymer ?
#
loop_
_entity_poly.entity_id
_entity_poly.type
_entity_poly.pdbx_seq_one_letter_code
_entity_poly.pdbx_strand_id
1 'polypeptide(L)'
;ERDLEVLYEIYEKLAALHTARGAMDFESEEAKFVLDEKGICTGVKKRVRGVAERMIEEFMVLANESVAVIARRAQLPFVYRTHSAPQSKRVDALSDLLISCGLEVPFQEEPSAWELAQLLEQTRHTSLERVVHTNVLRTMAKAKYEPNPTGHYGLSLADYTHFTSPIRRYPDLAIHRILSAYVKGASLESLQRKFSAFVQEASIQSSEREQAAMNAERDISDCYKAEAMKPHVGECFEGVVSGVTHYGLYVQLENTVEGLLRSDALSEHALTL
;
A
#
# COMPACT_ATOMS: atom_id res chain seq x y z
N GLU A 1 -2.84 -2.17 -32.01
CA GLU A 1 -2.05 -3.36 -31.60
C GLU A 1 -0.58 -2.97 -31.39
N ARG A 2 0.15 -2.49 -32.40
CA ARG A 2 1.58 -2.16 -32.33
C ARG A 2 1.94 -1.20 -31.17
N ASP A 3 1.14 -0.20 -30.88
CA ASP A 3 1.40 0.75 -29.79
C ASP A 3 1.25 0.07 -28.42
N LEU A 4 0.33 -0.89 -28.27
CA LEU A 4 0.19 -1.67 -27.04
C LEU A 4 1.35 -2.63 -26.84
N GLU A 5 1.89 -3.22 -27.91
CA GLU A 5 3.09 -4.06 -27.86
C GLU A 5 4.29 -3.26 -27.38
N VAL A 6 4.52 -2.06 -27.94
CA VAL A 6 5.60 -1.17 -27.48
C VAL A 6 5.44 -0.74 -26.03
N LEU A 7 4.20 -0.40 -25.60
CA LEU A 7 3.92 -0.07 -24.20
C LEU A 7 4.21 -1.27 -23.28
N TYR A 8 3.88 -2.47 -23.71
CA TYR A 8 4.15 -3.69 -22.95
C TYR A 8 5.67 -3.96 -22.83
N GLU A 9 6.45 -3.79 -23.90
CA GLU A 9 7.90 -3.90 -23.85
C GLU A 9 8.55 -2.88 -22.90
N ILE A 10 8.02 -1.65 -22.86
CA ILE A 10 8.49 -0.63 -21.92
C ILE A 10 8.13 -1.02 -20.49
N TYR A 11 6.90 -1.52 -20.26
CA TYR A 11 6.46 -2.02 -18.97
C TYR A 11 7.38 -3.12 -18.43
N GLU A 12 7.74 -4.13 -19.25
CA GLU A 12 8.63 -5.21 -18.82
C GLU A 12 10.00 -4.68 -18.33
N LYS A 13 10.54 -3.67 -19.02
CA LYS A 13 11.78 -3.02 -18.60
C LYS A 13 11.62 -2.24 -17.29
N LEU A 14 10.51 -1.51 -17.12
CA LEU A 14 10.22 -0.77 -15.90
C LEU A 14 10.01 -1.71 -14.71
N ALA A 15 9.26 -2.79 -14.89
CA ALA A 15 9.05 -3.82 -13.87
C ALA A 15 10.37 -4.49 -13.46
N ALA A 16 11.25 -4.79 -14.42
CA ALA A 16 12.57 -5.34 -14.14
C ALA A 16 13.45 -4.35 -13.33
N LEU A 17 13.42 -3.05 -13.67
CA LEU A 17 14.10 -2.00 -12.90
C LEU A 17 13.49 -1.84 -11.50
N HIS A 18 12.16 -1.93 -11.36
CA HIS A 18 11.44 -1.89 -10.10
C HIS A 18 11.93 -3.01 -9.17
N THR A 19 11.97 -4.25 -9.67
CA THR A 19 12.47 -5.40 -8.92
C THR A 19 13.96 -5.25 -8.58
N ALA A 20 14.80 -4.83 -9.54
CA ALA A 20 16.24 -4.71 -9.35
C ALA A 20 16.62 -3.67 -8.28
N ARG A 21 15.84 -2.59 -8.12
CA ARG A 21 16.07 -1.60 -7.04
C ARG A 21 15.52 -2.02 -5.69
N GLY A 22 14.82 -3.14 -5.60
CA GLY A 22 14.24 -3.67 -4.37
C GLY A 22 12.95 -2.98 -3.95
N ALA A 23 12.16 -2.50 -4.90
CA ALA A 23 10.82 -2.04 -4.59
C ALA A 23 9.93 -3.23 -4.21
N MET A 24 9.15 -3.08 -3.15
CA MET A 24 8.28 -4.14 -2.65
C MET A 24 6.97 -4.19 -3.44
N ASP A 25 6.66 -5.36 -3.99
CA ASP A 25 5.36 -5.64 -4.60
C ASP A 25 4.49 -6.43 -3.63
N PHE A 26 3.52 -5.76 -3.04
CA PHE A 26 2.49 -6.41 -2.23
C PHE A 26 1.30 -6.75 -3.13
N GLU A 27 1.00 -8.03 -3.24
CA GLU A 27 -0.30 -8.42 -3.78
C GLU A 27 -1.38 -8.01 -2.79
N SER A 28 -2.02 -6.87 -3.05
CA SER A 28 -3.14 -6.44 -2.23
C SER A 28 -4.35 -7.33 -2.50
N GLU A 29 -4.83 -8.02 -1.48
CA GLU A 29 -6.09 -8.77 -1.53
C GLU A 29 -7.28 -7.80 -1.37
N GLU A 30 -7.50 -6.97 -2.38
CA GLU A 30 -8.65 -6.05 -2.36
C GLU A 30 -9.95 -6.83 -2.57
N ALA A 31 -10.94 -6.54 -1.72
CA ALA A 31 -12.30 -7.03 -1.88
C ALA A 31 -13.03 -6.29 -2.99
N LYS A 32 -13.66 -7.03 -3.90
CA LYS A 32 -14.63 -6.49 -4.86
C LYS A 32 -16.03 -6.90 -4.44
N PHE A 33 -16.85 -5.91 -4.08
CA PHE A 33 -18.23 -6.14 -3.64
C PHE A 33 -19.15 -6.33 -4.84
N VAL A 34 -20.04 -7.30 -4.75
CA VAL A 34 -21.13 -7.54 -5.71
C VAL A 34 -22.40 -6.98 -5.08
N LEU A 35 -22.96 -5.94 -5.69
CA LEU A 35 -24.17 -5.29 -5.20
C LEU A 35 -25.36 -5.67 -6.10
N ASP A 36 -26.54 -5.82 -5.51
CA ASP A 36 -27.80 -5.95 -6.24
C ASP A 36 -28.32 -4.58 -6.73
N GLU A 37 -29.46 -4.57 -7.40
CA GLU A 37 -30.11 -3.35 -7.91
C GLU A 37 -30.52 -2.36 -6.79
N LYS A 38 -30.59 -2.82 -5.55
CA LYS A 38 -30.92 -2.00 -4.36
C LYS A 38 -29.69 -1.54 -3.61
N GLY A 39 -28.47 -1.90 -4.08
CA GLY A 39 -27.21 -1.57 -3.42
C GLY A 39 -26.87 -2.48 -2.23
N ILE A 40 -27.57 -3.59 -2.05
CA ILE A 40 -27.27 -4.58 -1.01
C ILE A 40 -26.11 -5.47 -1.47
N CYS A 41 -25.15 -5.70 -0.60
CA CYS A 41 -24.00 -6.55 -0.91
C CYS A 41 -24.43 -8.03 -0.86
N THR A 42 -24.41 -8.68 -2.01
CA THR A 42 -24.77 -10.08 -2.21
C THR A 42 -23.58 -11.02 -2.30
N GLY A 43 -22.36 -10.48 -2.33
CA GLY A 43 -21.16 -11.29 -2.37
C GLY A 43 -19.88 -10.46 -2.37
N VAL A 44 -18.80 -11.11 -1.99
CA VAL A 44 -17.44 -10.55 -1.98
C VAL A 44 -16.54 -11.44 -2.82
N LYS A 45 -15.76 -10.83 -3.72
CA LYS A 45 -14.78 -11.53 -4.56
C LYS A 45 -13.41 -10.89 -4.38
N LYS A 46 -12.36 -11.68 -4.51
CA LYS A 46 -10.98 -11.16 -4.59
C LYS A 46 -10.81 -10.42 -5.92
N ARG A 47 -10.30 -9.19 -5.87
CA ARG A 47 -9.90 -8.44 -7.07
C ARG A 47 -8.57 -8.99 -7.58
N VAL A 48 -8.51 -9.34 -8.85
CA VAL A 48 -7.29 -9.77 -9.51
C VAL A 48 -6.78 -8.62 -10.38
N ARG A 49 -5.54 -8.22 -10.17
CA ARG A 49 -4.86 -7.22 -11.02
C ARG A 49 -4.33 -7.91 -12.27
N GLY A 50 -4.78 -7.47 -13.44
CA GLY A 50 -4.31 -7.97 -14.72
C GLY A 50 -3.04 -7.26 -15.21
N VAL A 51 -2.56 -7.68 -16.37
CA VAL A 51 -1.36 -7.09 -17.01
C VAL A 51 -1.58 -5.62 -17.34
N ALA A 52 -2.77 -5.24 -17.79
CA ALA A 52 -3.07 -3.86 -18.15
C ALA A 52 -3.02 -2.91 -16.95
N GLU A 53 -3.54 -3.33 -15.80
CA GLU A 53 -3.45 -2.55 -14.56
C GLU A 53 -2.00 -2.38 -14.12
N ARG A 54 -1.20 -3.46 -14.11
CA ARG A 54 0.22 -3.42 -13.75
C ARG A 54 1.03 -2.51 -14.68
N MET A 55 0.74 -2.57 -15.98
CA MET A 55 1.39 -1.70 -16.97
C MET A 55 1.11 -0.21 -16.69
N ILE A 56 -0.14 0.14 -16.41
CA ILE A 56 -0.50 1.52 -16.08
C ILE A 56 0.10 1.95 -14.74
N GLU A 57 0.12 1.08 -13.73
CA GLU A 57 0.76 1.33 -12.43
C GLU A 57 2.24 1.70 -12.60
N GLU A 58 3.02 0.96 -13.39
CA GLU A 58 4.44 1.28 -13.64
C GLU A 58 4.63 2.62 -14.34
N PHE A 59 3.81 2.95 -15.34
CA PHE A 59 3.85 4.26 -15.99
C PHE A 59 3.47 5.40 -15.03
N MET A 60 2.51 5.16 -14.14
CA MET A 60 2.14 6.13 -13.11
C MET A 60 3.28 6.35 -12.11
N VAL A 61 3.97 5.28 -11.69
CA VAL A 61 5.14 5.37 -10.79
C VAL A 61 6.26 6.16 -11.46
N LEU A 62 6.57 5.86 -12.73
CA LEU A 62 7.59 6.58 -13.50
C LEU A 62 7.26 8.08 -13.65
N ALA A 63 6.02 8.42 -13.94
CA ALA A 63 5.58 9.81 -14.06
C ALA A 63 5.67 10.55 -12.70
N ASN A 64 5.24 9.90 -11.63
CA ASN A 64 5.32 10.44 -10.28
C ASN A 64 6.76 10.70 -9.84
N GLU A 65 7.67 9.74 -10.06
CA GLU A 65 9.10 9.86 -9.80
C GLU A 65 9.71 10.99 -10.61
N SER A 66 9.47 11.03 -11.94
CA SER A 66 10.02 12.04 -12.85
C SER A 66 9.65 13.45 -12.42
N VAL A 67 8.41 13.67 -12.04
CA VAL A 67 7.91 14.96 -11.56
C VAL A 67 8.55 15.35 -10.22
N ALA A 68 8.71 14.40 -9.30
CA ALA A 68 9.39 14.64 -8.02
C ALA A 68 10.86 15.05 -8.23
N VAL A 69 11.58 14.36 -9.12
CA VAL A 69 12.97 14.69 -9.48
C VAL A 69 13.08 16.08 -10.09
N ILE A 70 12.15 16.45 -11.00
CA ILE A 70 12.13 17.80 -11.60
C ILE A 70 11.92 18.84 -10.49
N ALA A 71 10.94 18.63 -9.61
CA ALA A 71 10.64 19.56 -8.54
C ALA A 71 11.83 19.74 -7.58
N ARG A 72 12.50 18.64 -7.19
CA ARG A 72 13.69 18.70 -6.33
C ARG A 72 14.84 19.43 -7.00
N ARG A 73 15.14 19.10 -8.27
CA ARG A 73 16.24 19.76 -9.01
C ARG A 73 16.00 21.26 -9.21
N ALA A 74 14.77 21.65 -9.46
CA ALA A 74 14.36 23.04 -9.61
C ALA A 74 14.08 23.74 -8.27
N GLN A 75 14.26 23.07 -7.14
CA GLN A 75 14.01 23.60 -5.78
C GLN A 75 12.61 24.20 -5.60
N LEU A 76 11.61 23.60 -6.24
CA LEU A 76 10.23 24.06 -6.15
C LEU A 76 9.65 23.78 -4.75
N PRO A 77 8.84 24.67 -4.18
CA PRO A 77 7.97 24.30 -3.07
C PRO A 77 6.99 23.23 -3.55
N PHE A 78 7.03 22.04 -2.93
CA PHE A 78 6.35 20.89 -3.48
C PHE A 78 5.79 19.97 -2.41
N VAL A 79 4.79 19.16 -2.75
CA VAL A 79 4.24 18.11 -1.88
C VAL A 79 4.82 16.78 -2.33
N TYR A 80 5.66 16.18 -1.51
CA TYR A 80 6.23 14.86 -1.75
C TYR A 80 5.42 13.77 -1.07
N ARG A 81 5.47 12.56 -1.61
CA ARG A 81 4.95 11.35 -0.96
C ARG A 81 6.12 10.61 -0.35
N THR A 82 6.20 10.61 0.96
CA THR A 82 7.32 10.04 1.72
C THR A 82 6.91 8.76 2.43
N HIS A 83 7.85 7.84 2.57
CA HIS A 83 7.64 6.60 3.28
C HIS A 83 8.93 6.23 4.01
N SER A 84 8.91 6.32 5.33
CA SER A 84 10.07 6.02 6.18
C SER A 84 10.33 4.52 6.29
N ALA A 85 11.55 4.15 6.63
CA ALA A 85 11.90 2.79 7.03
C ALA A 85 11.07 2.32 8.24
N PRO A 86 10.90 1.02 8.43
CA PRO A 86 10.20 0.47 9.58
C PRO A 86 10.90 0.81 10.90
N GLN A 87 10.14 0.89 11.99
CA GLN A 87 10.69 1.12 13.31
C GLN A 87 11.31 -0.17 13.87
N SER A 88 12.45 -0.07 14.59
CA SER A 88 13.19 -1.23 15.16
C SER A 88 12.30 -2.20 15.93
N LYS A 89 11.44 -1.72 16.84
CA LYS A 89 10.52 -2.60 17.58
C LYS A 89 9.60 -3.46 16.71
N ARG A 90 9.22 -2.95 15.53
CA ARG A 90 8.39 -3.71 14.59
C ARG A 90 9.22 -4.70 13.79
N VAL A 91 10.49 -4.36 13.55
CA VAL A 91 11.48 -5.25 12.92
C VAL A 91 11.78 -6.43 13.83
N ASP A 92 11.97 -6.18 15.14
CA ASP A 92 12.19 -7.24 16.13
C ASP A 92 11.01 -8.23 16.15
N ALA A 93 9.78 -7.72 16.21
CA ALA A 93 8.58 -8.57 16.18
C ALA A 93 8.43 -9.36 14.86
N LEU A 94 8.85 -8.79 13.72
CA LEU A 94 8.91 -9.51 12.46
C LEU A 94 9.96 -10.62 12.49
N SER A 95 11.14 -10.34 13.06
CA SER A 95 12.22 -11.30 13.20
C SER A 95 11.79 -12.51 14.05
N ASP A 96 11.14 -12.27 15.20
CA ASP A 96 10.61 -13.32 16.06
C ASP A 96 9.58 -14.19 15.33
N LEU A 97 8.71 -13.57 14.54
CA LEU A 97 7.75 -14.29 13.71
C LEU A 97 8.45 -15.19 12.67
N LEU A 98 9.43 -14.65 11.93
CA LEU A 98 10.16 -15.41 10.90
C LEU A 98 10.84 -16.63 11.52
N ILE A 99 11.50 -16.46 12.67
CA ILE A 99 12.13 -17.55 13.41
C ILE A 99 11.09 -18.59 13.82
N SER A 100 9.93 -18.17 14.32
CA SER A 100 8.85 -19.10 14.71
C SER A 100 8.27 -19.88 13.53
N CYS A 101 8.34 -19.29 12.33
CA CYS A 101 7.96 -19.94 11.06
C CYS A 101 9.08 -20.84 10.49
N GLY A 102 10.23 -20.93 11.13
CA GLY A 102 11.39 -21.70 10.65
C GLY A 102 12.13 -21.04 9.47
N LEU A 103 11.96 -19.72 9.30
CA LEU A 103 12.65 -18.95 8.27
C LEU A 103 13.92 -18.29 8.87
N GLU A 104 14.95 -18.14 8.04
CA GLU A 104 16.09 -17.31 8.39
C GLU A 104 15.71 -15.82 8.30
N VAL A 105 16.23 -15.02 9.24
CA VAL A 105 16.08 -13.57 9.21
C VAL A 105 17.18 -12.99 8.31
N PRO A 106 16.82 -12.41 7.13
CA PRO A 106 17.82 -11.99 6.14
C PRO A 106 18.46 -10.63 6.46
N PHE A 107 18.09 -9.99 7.56
CA PHE A 107 18.54 -8.65 7.96
C PHE A 107 18.93 -8.63 9.45
N GLN A 108 19.70 -7.61 9.83
CA GLN A 108 20.09 -7.39 11.24
C GLN A 108 19.15 -6.37 11.91
N GLU A 109 19.58 -5.11 12.14
CA GLU A 109 18.81 -4.13 12.92
C GLU A 109 17.82 -3.32 12.06
N GLU A 110 18.24 -2.89 10.88
CA GLU A 110 17.44 -2.07 9.97
C GLU A 110 17.41 -2.72 8.58
N PRO A 111 16.32 -3.42 8.22
CA PRO A 111 16.24 -4.03 6.91
C PRO A 111 16.19 -2.95 5.82
N SER A 112 16.90 -3.18 4.74
CA SER A 112 16.71 -2.43 3.49
C SER A 112 15.41 -2.85 2.81
N ALA A 113 14.87 -1.99 1.95
CA ALA A 113 13.70 -2.33 1.15
C ALA A 113 13.97 -3.58 0.29
N TRP A 114 15.20 -3.74 -0.20
CA TRP A 114 15.63 -4.88 -1.01
C TRP A 114 15.57 -6.21 -0.22
N GLU A 115 16.05 -6.24 1.03
CA GLU A 115 16.00 -7.46 1.87
C GLU A 115 14.55 -7.88 2.15
N LEU A 116 13.67 -6.92 2.42
CA LEU A 116 12.25 -7.23 2.59
C LEU A 116 11.57 -7.66 1.28
N ALA A 117 11.94 -7.07 0.15
CA ALA A 117 11.45 -7.51 -1.17
C ALA A 117 11.90 -8.94 -1.49
N GLN A 118 13.14 -9.32 -1.16
CA GLN A 118 13.63 -10.70 -1.30
C GLN A 118 12.86 -11.67 -0.40
N LEU A 119 12.58 -11.29 0.84
CA LEU A 119 11.79 -12.10 1.78
C LEU A 119 10.37 -12.35 1.24
N LEU A 120 9.72 -11.31 0.70
CA LEU A 120 8.40 -11.44 0.07
C LEU A 120 8.44 -12.40 -1.13
N GLU A 121 9.47 -12.30 -1.98
CA GLU A 121 9.62 -13.16 -3.16
C GLU A 121 9.92 -14.62 -2.77
N GLN A 122 10.79 -14.85 -1.78
CA GLN A 122 11.13 -16.20 -1.29
C GLN A 122 9.92 -16.93 -0.69
N THR A 123 9.00 -16.19 -0.09
CA THR A 123 7.80 -16.78 0.52
C THR A 123 6.60 -16.85 -0.42
N ARG A 124 6.69 -16.26 -1.61
CA ARG A 124 5.65 -16.27 -2.64
C ARG A 124 5.28 -17.71 -3.06
N HIS A 125 4.00 -17.99 -3.17
CA HIS A 125 3.43 -19.29 -3.50
C HIS A 125 3.72 -20.41 -2.48
N THR A 126 4.17 -20.06 -1.27
CA THR A 126 4.31 -21.00 -0.16
C THR A 126 3.13 -20.88 0.80
N SER A 127 2.99 -21.84 1.73
CA SER A 127 1.98 -21.76 2.81
C SER A 127 2.22 -20.58 3.77
N LEU A 128 3.43 -20.02 3.79
CA LEU A 128 3.81 -18.89 4.63
C LEU A 128 3.61 -17.52 3.97
N GLU A 129 3.34 -17.49 2.67
CA GLU A 129 3.19 -16.23 1.91
C GLU A 129 2.31 -15.23 2.63
N ARG A 130 1.10 -15.63 2.96
CA ARG A 130 0.10 -14.74 3.57
C ARG A 130 0.53 -14.20 4.93
N VAL A 131 1.08 -15.07 5.78
CA VAL A 131 1.55 -14.69 7.12
C VAL A 131 2.71 -13.72 7.02
N VAL A 132 3.71 -14.02 6.20
CA VAL A 132 4.89 -13.18 6.02
C VAL A 132 4.52 -11.84 5.38
N HIS A 133 3.78 -11.84 4.26
CA HIS A 133 3.39 -10.63 3.55
C HIS A 133 2.56 -9.68 4.43
N THR A 134 1.59 -10.22 5.18
CA THR A 134 0.78 -9.43 6.12
C THR A 134 1.63 -8.79 7.22
N ASN A 135 2.58 -9.54 7.79
CA ASN A 135 3.41 -9.02 8.88
C ASN A 135 4.50 -8.06 8.38
N VAL A 136 5.09 -8.30 7.22
CA VAL A 136 5.95 -7.30 6.56
C VAL A 136 5.18 -6.01 6.34
N LEU A 137 3.96 -6.06 5.80
CA LEU A 137 3.13 -4.87 5.59
C LEU A 137 2.80 -4.15 6.91
N ARG A 138 2.48 -4.88 7.98
CA ARG A 138 2.23 -4.33 9.33
C ARG A 138 3.47 -3.69 9.95
N THR A 139 4.66 -4.15 9.59
CA THR A 139 5.94 -3.61 10.04
C THR A 139 6.23 -2.26 9.40
N MET A 140 5.75 -2.01 8.19
CA MET A 140 5.96 -0.77 7.45
C MET A 140 5.42 0.45 8.20
N ALA A 141 6.11 1.59 8.04
CA ALA A 141 5.58 2.89 8.39
C ALA A 141 4.40 3.24 7.48
N LYS A 142 3.57 4.19 7.87
CA LYS A 142 2.56 4.75 6.96
C LYS A 142 3.21 5.82 6.09
N ALA A 143 2.96 5.75 4.79
CA ALA A 143 3.35 6.82 3.89
C ALA A 143 2.53 8.09 4.19
N LYS A 144 3.13 9.27 3.99
CA LYS A 144 2.52 10.58 4.27
C LYS A 144 2.92 11.60 3.21
N TYR A 145 2.27 12.75 3.24
CA TYR A 145 2.65 13.88 2.41
C TYR A 145 3.51 14.85 3.21
N GLU A 146 4.64 15.26 2.64
CA GLU A 146 5.58 16.18 3.28
C GLU A 146 6.12 17.19 2.28
N PRO A 147 6.53 18.40 2.76
CA PRO A 147 7.14 19.41 1.90
C PRO A 147 8.60 19.09 1.54
N ASN A 148 9.24 18.19 2.27
CA ASN A 148 10.64 17.81 2.07
C ASN A 148 10.75 16.38 1.52
N PRO A 149 11.58 16.11 0.51
CA PRO A 149 11.81 14.78 -0.02
C PRO A 149 12.71 13.97 0.92
N THR A 150 12.12 13.03 1.66
CA THR A 150 12.85 12.10 2.56
C THR A 150 12.93 10.69 1.98
N GLY A 151 12.45 10.51 0.75
CA GLY A 151 12.43 9.23 0.05
C GLY A 151 11.16 8.42 0.28
N HIS A 152 11.03 7.34 -0.48
CA HIS A 152 9.93 6.39 -0.36
C HIS A 152 10.47 4.97 -0.21
N TYR A 153 10.58 4.51 1.03
CA TYR A 153 11.20 3.24 1.38
C TYR A 153 10.58 2.05 0.61
N GLY A 154 9.25 1.89 0.61
CA GLY A 154 8.58 0.76 -0.04
C GLY A 154 8.75 0.70 -1.56
N LEU A 155 8.99 1.84 -2.23
CA LEU A 155 9.30 1.91 -3.66
C LEU A 155 10.80 1.95 -3.94
N SER A 156 11.63 2.03 -2.91
CA SER A 156 13.08 2.21 -3.04
C SER A 156 13.45 3.42 -3.91
N LEU A 157 12.76 4.55 -3.70
CA LEU A 157 12.92 5.79 -4.45
C LEU A 157 13.40 6.93 -3.56
N ALA A 158 14.37 7.71 -4.05
CA ALA A 158 14.86 8.90 -3.35
C ALA A 158 13.87 10.07 -3.42
N ASP A 159 13.15 10.20 -4.55
CA ASP A 159 12.20 11.25 -4.80
C ASP A 159 10.89 10.65 -5.30
N TYR A 160 9.80 10.95 -4.63
CA TYR A 160 8.49 10.48 -5.06
C TYR A 160 7.38 11.47 -4.71
N THR A 161 6.41 11.59 -5.56
CA THR A 161 5.20 12.37 -5.34
C THR A 161 3.99 11.67 -5.95
N HIS A 162 2.80 12.17 -5.68
CA HIS A 162 1.59 11.77 -6.38
C HIS A 162 1.20 12.87 -7.38
N PHE A 163 1.27 12.57 -8.67
CA PHE A 163 1.01 13.51 -9.77
C PHE A 163 -0.14 13.05 -10.69
N THR A 164 -0.32 11.74 -10.83
CA THR A 164 -1.10 11.13 -11.91
C THR A 164 -2.61 11.08 -11.68
N SER A 165 -3.12 11.51 -10.51
CA SER A 165 -4.56 11.39 -10.18
C SER A 165 -5.18 12.68 -9.60
N PRO A 166 -5.10 13.84 -10.29
CA PRO A 166 -5.55 15.13 -9.75
C PRO A 166 -7.08 15.24 -9.59
N ILE A 167 -7.87 14.36 -10.21
CA ILE A 167 -9.33 14.34 -10.08
C ILE A 167 -9.76 13.88 -8.71
N ARG A 168 -9.03 12.91 -8.11
CA ARG A 168 -9.40 12.26 -6.84
C ARG A 168 -8.43 12.52 -5.69
N ARG A 169 -7.25 13.09 -5.95
CA ARG A 169 -6.25 13.39 -4.91
C ARG A 169 -5.88 14.87 -4.93
N TYR A 170 -6.14 15.53 -3.82
CA TYR A 170 -5.81 16.94 -3.65
C TYR A 170 -4.31 17.26 -3.77
N PRO A 171 -3.37 16.46 -3.23
CA PRO A 171 -1.92 16.70 -3.41
C PRO A 171 -1.52 16.78 -4.88
N ASP A 172 -2.04 15.88 -5.73
CA ASP A 172 -1.78 15.90 -7.17
C ASP A 172 -2.25 17.24 -7.78
N LEU A 173 -3.46 17.69 -7.45
CA LEU A 173 -3.98 18.97 -7.93
C LEU A 173 -3.13 20.15 -7.44
N ALA A 174 -2.66 20.11 -6.19
CA ALA A 174 -1.79 21.13 -5.61
C ALA A 174 -0.49 21.26 -6.40
N ILE A 175 0.20 20.15 -6.68
CA ILE A 175 1.45 20.16 -7.45
C ILE A 175 1.26 20.52 -8.92
N HIS A 176 0.13 20.15 -9.54
CA HIS A 176 -0.20 20.60 -10.88
C HIS A 176 -0.27 22.13 -10.99
N ARG A 177 -0.78 22.80 -9.97
CA ARG A 177 -0.82 24.27 -9.93
C ARG A 177 0.57 24.87 -9.86
N ILE A 178 1.47 24.29 -9.09
CA ILE A 178 2.85 24.74 -8.94
C ILE A 178 3.62 24.50 -10.25
N LEU A 179 3.53 23.28 -10.81
CA LEU A 179 4.16 22.94 -12.07
C LEU A 179 3.66 23.80 -13.23
N SER A 180 2.35 24.07 -13.30
CA SER A 180 1.78 24.94 -14.34
C SER A 180 2.33 26.38 -14.26
N ALA A 181 2.54 26.89 -13.06
CA ALA A 181 3.15 28.20 -12.87
C ALA A 181 4.65 28.19 -13.26
N TYR A 182 5.37 27.14 -12.89
CA TYR A 182 6.77 26.93 -13.26
C TYR A 182 6.97 26.85 -14.78
N VAL A 183 6.19 26.00 -15.45
CA VAL A 183 6.25 25.82 -16.93
C VAL A 183 5.89 27.11 -17.66
N LYS A 184 5.02 27.95 -17.10
CA LYS A 184 4.67 29.29 -17.64
C LYS A 184 5.74 30.35 -17.37
N GLY A 185 6.87 29.97 -16.80
CA GLY A 185 8.02 30.87 -16.61
C GLY A 185 8.00 31.70 -15.32
N ALA A 186 7.20 31.30 -14.30
CA ALA A 186 7.29 31.96 -13.00
C ALA A 186 8.67 31.75 -12.37
N SER A 187 9.26 32.83 -11.81
CA SER A 187 10.56 32.75 -11.14
C SER A 187 10.47 31.90 -9.86
N LEU A 188 11.57 31.24 -9.50
CA LEU A 188 11.65 30.42 -8.28
C LEU A 188 11.27 31.23 -7.04
N GLU A 189 11.75 32.47 -6.92
CA GLU A 189 11.44 33.36 -5.81
C GLU A 189 9.93 33.63 -5.70
N SER A 190 9.25 33.85 -6.84
CA SER A 190 7.82 34.06 -6.90
C SER A 190 7.05 32.79 -6.48
N LEU A 191 7.51 31.62 -6.92
CA LEU A 191 6.90 30.33 -6.56
C LEU A 191 7.07 30.04 -5.07
N GLN A 192 8.27 30.26 -4.52
CA GLN A 192 8.53 30.06 -3.09
C GLN A 192 7.69 30.99 -2.24
N ARG A 193 7.62 32.29 -2.59
CA ARG A 193 6.77 33.25 -1.86
C ARG A 193 5.31 32.87 -1.88
N LYS A 194 4.81 32.37 -3.02
CA LYS A 194 3.40 32.04 -3.19
C LYS A 194 3.00 30.71 -2.59
N PHE A 195 3.87 29.70 -2.67
CA PHE A 195 3.46 28.32 -2.43
C PHE A 195 4.12 27.65 -1.23
N SER A 196 5.17 28.23 -0.58
CA SER A 196 5.83 27.54 0.53
C SER A 196 4.89 27.31 1.74
N ALA A 197 4.15 28.31 2.17
CA ALA A 197 3.18 28.14 3.25
C ALA A 197 2.02 27.21 2.82
N PHE A 198 1.54 27.35 1.61
CA PHE A 198 0.50 26.50 1.03
C PHE A 198 0.89 25.02 1.01
N VAL A 199 2.13 24.70 0.63
CA VAL A 199 2.64 23.31 0.56
C VAL A 199 2.71 22.68 1.96
N GLN A 200 3.12 23.43 2.97
CA GLN A 200 3.12 22.98 4.37
C GLN A 200 1.71 22.56 4.81
N GLU A 201 0.74 23.45 4.64
CA GLU A 201 -0.64 23.19 5.00
C GLU A 201 -1.26 22.06 4.18
N ALA A 202 -1.05 22.05 2.85
CA ALA A 202 -1.55 21.02 1.95
C ALA A 202 -1.01 19.64 2.31
N SER A 203 0.26 19.52 2.72
CA SER A 203 0.88 18.26 3.13
C SER A 203 0.24 17.70 4.40
N ILE A 204 0.05 18.54 5.43
CA ILE A 204 -0.56 18.15 6.70
C ILE A 204 -2.01 17.71 6.48
N GLN A 205 -2.82 18.57 5.86
CA GLN A 205 -4.25 18.29 5.63
C GLN A 205 -4.45 17.05 4.74
N SER A 206 -3.61 16.88 3.71
CA SER A 206 -3.72 15.72 2.82
C SER A 206 -3.45 14.41 3.56
N SER A 207 -2.43 14.38 4.44
CA SER A 207 -2.12 13.19 5.24
C SER A 207 -3.24 12.84 6.22
N GLU A 208 -3.81 13.86 6.90
CA GLU A 208 -4.92 13.67 7.83
C GLU A 208 -6.21 13.20 7.12
N ARG A 209 -6.55 13.85 6.01
CA ARG A 209 -7.76 13.50 5.24
C ARG A 209 -7.66 12.17 4.53
N GLU A 210 -6.48 11.79 4.05
CA GLU A 210 -6.24 10.45 3.52
C GLU A 210 -6.49 9.38 4.60
N GLN A 211 -5.98 9.58 5.82
CA GLN A 211 -6.22 8.65 6.92
C GLN A 211 -7.71 8.55 7.28
N ALA A 212 -8.42 9.68 7.31
CA ALA A 212 -9.86 9.69 7.55
C ALA A 212 -10.64 8.96 6.44
N ALA A 213 -10.27 9.18 5.18
CA ALA A 213 -10.89 8.49 4.04
C ALA A 213 -10.64 6.99 4.07
N MET A 214 -9.41 6.56 4.37
CA MET A 214 -9.07 5.13 4.50
C MET A 214 -9.84 4.45 5.64
N ASN A 215 -10.03 5.14 6.78
CA ASN A 215 -10.83 4.58 7.87
C ASN A 215 -12.30 4.43 7.46
N ALA A 216 -12.89 5.44 6.83
CA ALA A 216 -14.27 5.38 6.33
C ALA A 216 -14.46 4.26 5.28
N GLU A 217 -13.51 4.10 4.37
CA GLU A 217 -13.51 3.03 3.36
C GLU A 217 -13.45 1.65 4.02
N ARG A 218 -12.62 1.48 5.06
CA ARG A 218 -12.53 0.25 5.84
C ARG A 218 -13.86 -0.07 6.53
N ASP A 219 -14.44 0.90 7.23
CA ASP A 219 -15.70 0.72 7.96
C ASP A 219 -16.83 0.30 7.00
N ILE A 220 -16.92 0.94 5.83
CA ILE A 220 -17.89 0.59 4.79
C ILE A 220 -17.62 -0.81 4.23
N SER A 221 -16.34 -1.15 3.99
CA SER A 221 -15.95 -2.49 3.52
C SER A 221 -16.36 -3.57 4.52
N ASP A 222 -16.17 -3.33 5.82
CA ASP A 222 -16.55 -4.26 6.87
C ASP A 222 -18.08 -4.41 6.96
N CYS A 223 -18.83 -3.32 6.77
CA CYS A 223 -20.30 -3.39 6.67
C CYS A 223 -20.74 -4.26 5.47
N TYR A 224 -20.15 -4.09 4.30
CA TYR A 224 -20.48 -4.89 3.12
C TYR A 224 -20.08 -6.37 3.28
N LYS A 225 -18.94 -6.65 3.90
CA LYS A 225 -18.53 -8.03 4.24
C LYS A 225 -19.52 -8.69 5.19
N ALA A 226 -19.92 -7.99 6.25
CA ALA A 226 -20.92 -8.48 7.20
C ALA A 226 -22.27 -8.72 6.53
N GLU A 227 -22.72 -7.80 5.67
CA GLU A 227 -23.97 -7.95 4.91
C GLU A 227 -23.96 -9.19 4.01
N ALA A 228 -22.87 -9.40 3.27
CA ALA A 228 -22.69 -10.55 2.38
C ALA A 228 -22.69 -11.89 3.15
N MET A 229 -22.26 -11.89 4.42
CA MET A 229 -22.20 -13.10 5.24
C MET A 229 -23.50 -13.42 6.00
N LYS A 230 -24.45 -12.50 6.08
CA LYS A 230 -25.74 -12.75 6.79
C LYS A 230 -26.47 -13.99 6.33
N PRO A 231 -26.65 -14.29 5.04
CA PRO A 231 -27.37 -15.49 4.60
C PRO A 231 -26.61 -16.79 4.90
N HIS A 232 -25.30 -16.70 5.22
CA HIS A 232 -24.42 -17.85 5.46
C HIS A 232 -24.26 -18.20 6.94
N VAL A 233 -25.08 -17.63 7.83
CA VAL A 233 -25.03 -17.94 9.26
C VAL A 233 -25.40 -19.42 9.48
N GLY A 234 -24.49 -20.14 10.14
CA GLY A 234 -24.64 -21.59 10.39
C GLY A 234 -23.92 -22.48 9.39
N GLU A 235 -23.32 -21.91 8.35
CA GLU A 235 -22.45 -22.63 7.39
C GLU A 235 -21.00 -22.75 7.92
N CYS A 236 -20.29 -23.76 7.44
CA CYS A 236 -18.88 -23.98 7.75
C CYS A 236 -18.02 -23.54 6.56
N PHE A 237 -16.90 -22.86 6.85
CA PHE A 237 -15.96 -22.38 5.86
C PHE A 237 -14.54 -22.80 6.22
N GLU A 238 -13.71 -23.02 5.20
CA GLU A 238 -12.26 -23.09 5.36
C GLU A 238 -11.69 -21.67 5.39
N GLY A 239 -10.72 -21.42 6.28
CA GLY A 239 -10.07 -20.13 6.40
C GLY A 239 -8.64 -20.24 6.94
N VAL A 240 -7.89 -19.17 6.81
CA VAL A 240 -6.52 -19.05 7.30
C VAL A 240 -6.48 -18.10 8.48
N VAL A 241 -5.77 -18.47 9.55
CA VAL A 241 -5.56 -17.58 10.70
C VAL A 241 -4.74 -16.37 10.24
N SER A 242 -5.33 -15.19 10.30
CA SER A 242 -4.73 -13.91 9.90
C SER A 242 -4.19 -13.12 11.09
N GLY A 243 -4.62 -13.44 12.30
CA GLY A 243 -4.15 -12.80 13.52
C GLY A 243 -4.50 -13.59 14.77
N VAL A 244 -3.62 -13.50 15.75
CA VAL A 244 -3.78 -14.11 17.07
C VAL A 244 -3.82 -13.00 18.13
N THR A 245 -4.81 -13.05 19.01
CA THR A 245 -4.98 -12.09 20.11
C THR A 245 -5.34 -12.82 21.39
N HIS A 246 -5.24 -12.15 22.53
CA HIS A 246 -5.61 -12.73 23.82
C HIS A 246 -7.13 -13.04 23.95
N TYR A 247 -7.98 -12.46 23.10
CA TYR A 247 -9.42 -12.67 23.11
C TYR A 247 -9.91 -13.58 21.97
N GLY A 248 -9.02 -14.06 21.10
CA GLY A 248 -9.38 -14.98 20.01
C GLY A 248 -8.50 -14.89 18.78
N LEU A 249 -8.92 -15.63 17.75
CA LEU A 249 -8.24 -15.71 16.47
C LEU A 249 -9.03 -14.95 15.40
N TYR A 250 -8.34 -14.17 14.59
CA TYR A 250 -8.90 -13.70 13.33
C TYR A 250 -8.69 -14.76 12.26
N VAL A 251 -9.75 -15.11 11.55
CA VAL A 251 -9.73 -16.09 10.48
C VAL A 251 -10.24 -15.42 9.21
N GLN A 252 -9.44 -15.44 8.19
CA GLN A 252 -9.78 -14.87 6.88
C GLN A 252 -10.13 -15.98 5.90
N LEU A 253 -11.25 -15.81 5.21
CA LEU A 253 -11.74 -16.69 4.15
C LEU A 253 -11.04 -16.37 2.82
N GLU A 254 -11.17 -17.26 1.83
CA GLU A 254 -10.63 -17.07 0.48
C GLU A 254 -11.16 -15.78 -0.19
N ASN A 255 -12.41 -15.43 0.05
CA ASN A 255 -13.07 -14.22 -0.47
C ASN A 255 -12.67 -12.92 0.25
N THR A 256 -11.64 -12.95 1.11
CA THR A 256 -11.13 -11.82 1.91
C THR A 256 -12.00 -11.38 3.10
N VAL A 257 -13.11 -12.04 3.35
CA VAL A 257 -13.87 -11.80 4.57
C VAL A 257 -13.10 -12.32 5.77
N GLU A 258 -13.01 -11.51 6.83
CA GLU A 258 -12.34 -11.87 8.07
C GLU A 258 -13.34 -11.90 9.21
N GLY A 259 -13.29 -12.95 10.02
CA GLY A 259 -14.14 -13.12 11.19
C GLY A 259 -13.31 -13.36 12.46
N LEU A 260 -13.87 -13.01 13.61
CA LEU A 260 -13.28 -13.29 14.92
C LEU A 260 -13.84 -14.58 15.50
N LEU A 261 -12.97 -15.56 15.70
CA LEU A 261 -13.24 -16.75 16.50
C LEU A 261 -12.79 -16.45 17.94
N ARG A 262 -13.76 -16.24 18.82
CA ARG A 262 -13.48 -15.86 20.22
C ARG A 262 -12.84 -17.01 21.00
N SER A 263 -11.98 -16.67 21.97
CA SER A 263 -11.27 -17.66 22.80
C SER A 263 -12.23 -18.56 23.60
N ASP A 264 -13.39 -18.07 24.00
CA ASP A 264 -14.44 -18.83 24.70
C ASP A 264 -15.15 -19.86 23.80
N ALA A 265 -15.06 -19.74 22.50
CA ALA A 265 -15.57 -20.68 21.51
C ALA A 265 -14.54 -21.74 21.07
N LEU A 266 -13.29 -21.61 21.50
CA LEU A 266 -12.22 -22.55 21.23
C LEU A 266 -12.22 -23.64 22.32
N SER A 267 -12.19 -24.93 21.93
CA SER A 267 -12.08 -26.02 22.90
C SER A 267 -10.73 -25.97 23.62
N GLU A 268 -10.68 -26.45 24.88
CA GLU A 268 -9.48 -26.43 25.75
C GLU A 268 -8.21 -27.08 25.15
N HIS A 269 -8.33 -27.78 24.02
CA HIS A 269 -7.23 -28.47 23.34
C HIS A 269 -6.66 -27.72 22.13
N ALA A 270 -7.11 -26.49 21.86
CA ALA A 270 -6.89 -25.89 20.55
C ALA A 270 -5.68 -24.97 20.43
N LEU A 271 -5.06 -24.49 21.51
CA LEU A 271 -3.99 -23.50 21.36
C LEU A 271 -2.89 -23.63 22.39
N THR A 272 -1.81 -24.31 22.00
CA THR A 272 -0.46 -24.01 22.49
C THR A 272 0.14 -23.00 21.50
N LEU A 273 0.30 -21.75 21.93
CA LEU A 273 1.07 -20.73 21.21
C LEU A 273 2.55 -21.05 21.27
#